data_eb4a3302d3390ab4b0c3bff35c737858
#
_entry.id   eb4a3302d3390ab4b0c3bff35c737858
#
_cell.length_a   1.000
_cell.length_b   1.000
_cell.length_c   1.000
_cell.angle_alpha   90.00
_cell.angle_beta   90.00
_cell.angle_gamma   90.00
#
_symmetry.space_group_name_H-M   'P 1'
#
loop_
_entity.id
_entity.type
_entity.pdbx_description
1 polymer ?
#
loop_
_entity_poly.entity_id
_entity_poly.type
_entity_poly.pdbx_seq_one_letter_code
_entity_poly.pdbx_strand_id
1 'polypeptide(L)'
;ALSRAVAGYRAEQFLFASPRSTLLTRGVARRVSQGPEALRERIAQAFDAADTAGDQTRPAETKPLLIGAVPFDTTHPAQLSVTCEYLQGGPVHGHLPEVSKPHAPLLRAQTTPWPTPRDFEASVEQALGQLRQGPLLKVVLARTLRLQFDHDLDVSALLATLLRKHPQAYTYA
;
A
#
# COMPACT_ATOMS: atom_id res chain seq x y z
N ALA A 1 5.95 -13.17 16.55
CA ALA A 1 5.96 -11.73 16.84
C ALA A 1 5.33 -10.93 15.69
N LEU A 2 5.85 -11.05 14.46
CA LEU A 2 5.44 -10.27 13.28
C LEU A 2 3.95 -10.47 12.92
N SER A 3 3.45 -11.71 12.87
CA SER A 3 2.04 -12.02 12.55
C SER A 3 1.06 -11.36 13.52
N ARG A 4 1.40 -11.33 14.82
CA ARG A 4 0.58 -10.64 15.83
C ARG A 4 0.63 -9.11 15.63
N ALA A 5 1.79 -8.55 15.26
CA ALA A 5 1.93 -7.13 14.98
C ALA A 5 1.13 -6.72 13.74
N VAL A 6 1.14 -7.53 12.68
CA VAL A 6 0.34 -7.31 11.46
C VAL A 6 -1.16 -7.40 11.75
N ALA A 7 -1.58 -8.34 12.60
CA ALA A 7 -2.99 -8.43 13.04
C ALA A 7 -3.45 -7.22 13.87
N GLY A 8 -2.52 -6.49 14.49
CA GLY A 8 -2.79 -5.24 15.22
C GLY A 8 -2.37 -3.99 14.43
N TYR A 9 -2.41 -4.04 13.11
CA TYR A 9 -2.07 -2.91 12.24
C TYR A 9 -2.83 -1.64 12.60
N ARG A 10 -2.14 -0.50 12.53
CA ARG A 10 -2.68 0.85 12.79
C ARG A 10 -2.39 1.75 11.60
N ALA A 11 -3.23 2.75 11.39
CA ALA A 11 -3.18 3.65 10.23
C ALA A 11 -1.87 4.44 10.08
N GLU A 12 -1.11 4.63 11.18
CA GLU A 12 0.18 5.33 11.13
C GLU A 12 1.35 4.42 10.73
N GLN A 13 1.12 3.12 10.64
CA GLN A 13 2.13 2.15 10.23
C GLN A 13 2.10 1.97 8.73
N PHE A 14 3.23 1.53 8.18
CA PHE A 14 3.32 1.06 6.81
C PHE A 14 3.53 -0.45 6.82
N LEU A 15 2.68 -1.16 6.12
CA LEU A 15 2.79 -2.59 5.88
C LEU A 15 3.18 -2.85 4.43
N PHE A 16 4.17 -3.70 4.23
CA PHE A 16 4.47 -4.29 2.93
C PHE A 16 4.65 -5.79 3.12
N ALA A 17 3.81 -6.57 2.49
CA ALA A 17 3.87 -8.03 2.50
C ALA A 17 3.97 -8.57 1.09
N SER A 18 4.86 -9.53 0.91
CA SER A 18 5.10 -10.26 -0.34
C SER A 18 5.08 -11.76 -0.09
N PRO A 19 5.08 -12.60 -1.13
CA PRO A 19 5.19 -14.05 -0.96
C PRO A 19 6.43 -14.53 -0.18
N ARG A 20 7.46 -13.67 -0.09
CA ARG A 20 8.76 -14.04 0.50
C ARG A 20 9.06 -13.35 1.82
N SER A 21 8.51 -12.16 2.05
CA SER A 21 8.86 -11.34 3.20
C SER A 21 7.74 -10.41 3.60
N THR A 22 7.76 -10.00 4.86
CA THR A 22 6.84 -9.00 5.40
C THR A 22 7.65 -7.96 6.15
N LEU A 23 7.29 -6.69 5.95
CA LEU A 23 7.83 -5.53 6.64
C LEU A 23 6.66 -4.75 7.24
N LEU A 24 6.79 -4.40 8.51
CA LEU A 24 5.84 -3.56 9.23
C LEU A 24 6.60 -2.48 9.99
N THR A 25 6.31 -1.21 9.74
CA THR A 25 6.93 -0.12 10.47
C THR A 25 6.35 0.03 11.87
N ARG A 26 7.14 0.62 12.76
CA ARG A 26 6.77 1.02 14.11
C ARG A 26 7.12 2.49 14.30
N GLY A 27 6.39 3.16 15.17
CA GLY A 27 6.67 4.55 15.48
C GLY A 27 6.38 5.52 14.33
N VAL A 28 6.83 6.75 14.49
CA VAL A 28 6.58 7.85 13.54
C VAL A 28 7.69 7.89 12.50
N ALA A 29 7.34 7.62 11.26
CA ALA A 29 8.24 7.82 10.14
C ALA A 29 8.35 9.32 9.79
N ARG A 30 9.57 9.78 9.50
CA ARG A 30 9.79 11.16 9.04
C ARG A 30 9.36 11.28 7.58
N ARG A 31 8.41 12.14 7.30
CA ARG A 31 7.97 12.40 5.91
C ARG A 31 9.06 13.12 5.13
N VAL A 32 9.28 12.70 3.89
CA VAL A 32 10.08 13.43 2.91
C VAL A 32 9.34 14.73 2.58
N SER A 33 10.02 15.86 2.72
CA SER A 33 9.43 17.18 2.46
C SER A 33 8.91 17.29 1.03
N GLN A 34 7.87 18.11 0.84
CA GLN A 34 7.48 18.58 -0.48
C GLN A 34 8.22 19.90 -0.74
N GLY A 35 8.65 20.12 -1.97
CA GLY A 35 9.40 21.32 -2.31
C GLY A 35 9.88 21.33 -3.77
N PRO A 36 10.51 22.42 -4.21
CA PRO A 36 11.00 22.56 -5.57
C PRO A 36 12.27 21.76 -5.84
N GLU A 37 12.96 21.30 -4.79
CA GLU A 37 14.19 20.52 -4.92
C GLU A 37 13.92 19.16 -5.57
N ALA A 38 14.92 18.59 -6.21
CA ALA A 38 14.83 17.27 -6.80
C ALA A 38 14.44 16.22 -5.74
N LEU A 39 13.59 15.26 -6.09
CA LEU A 39 13.13 14.21 -5.17
C LEU A 39 14.31 13.50 -4.48
N ARG A 40 15.41 13.26 -5.21
CA ARG A 40 16.62 12.64 -4.68
C ARG A 40 17.23 13.44 -3.53
N GLU A 41 17.29 14.76 -3.66
CA GLU A 41 17.85 15.66 -2.64
C GLU A 41 16.98 15.69 -1.40
N ARG A 42 15.67 15.78 -1.57
CA ARG A 42 14.70 15.73 -0.48
C ARG A 42 14.75 14.40 0.28
N ILE A 43 14.95 13.28 -0.43
CA ILE A 43 15.16 11.97 0.18
C ILE A 43 16.46 11.96 1.00
N ALA A 44 17.59 12.46 0.44
CA ALA A 44 18.86 12.53 1.15
C ALA A 44 18.73 13.33 2.46
N GLN A 45 18.13 14.53 2.39
CA GLN A 45 17.86 15.35 3.57
C GLN A 45 17.01 14.63 4.63
N ALA A 46 16.03 13.81 4.20
CA ALA A 46 15.19 13.04 5.13
C ALA A 46 15.99 11.93 5.84
N PHE A 47 16.94 11.29 5.14
CA PHE A 47 17.86 10.32 5.75
C PHE A 47 18.81 10.99 6.73
N ASP A 48 19.48 12.07 6.35
CA ASP A 48 20.41 12.81 7.21
C ASP A 48 19.72 13.28 8.50
N ALA A 49 18.49 13.76 8.36
CA ALA A 49 17.72 14.18 9.50
C ALA A 49 17.19 13.02 10.37
N ALA A 50 17.02 11.83 9.82
CA ALA A 50 16.68 10.63 10.59
C ALA A 50 17.90 10.10 11.37
N ASP A 51 19.11 10.25 10.83
CA ASP A 51 20.34 9.86 11.50
C ASP A 51 20.72 10.84 12.62
N THR A 52 20.50 12.15 12.45
CA THR A 52 20.79 13.17 13.45
C THR A 52 19.78 13.22 14.61
N ALA A 53 18.55 12.77 14.38
CA ALA A 53 17.52 12.73 15.42
C ALA A 53 17.76 11.66 16.50
N GLY A 54 18.98 11.11 16.56
CA GLY A 54 19.56 10.15 17.50
C GLY A 54 18.68 9.73 18.67
N ASP A 55 17.69 8.90 18.44
CA ASP A 55 16.97 8.25 19.53
C ASP A 55 17.93 7.23 20.16
N GLN A 56 18.38 7.50 21.39
CA GLN A 56 19.27 6.62 22.16
C GLN A 56 18.65 5.23 22.42
N THR A 57 17.38 5.02 22.07
CA THR A 57 16.68 3.73 22.16
C THR A 57 16.83 2.87 20.89
N ARG A 58 17.46 3.40 19.84
CA ARG A 58 17.66 2.71 18.57
C ARG A 58 18.67 1.58 18.75
N PRO A 59 18.35 0.32 18.37
CA PRO A 59 19.35 -0.72 18.22
C PRO A 59 20.39 -0.27 17.18
N ALA A 60 21.66 -0.29 17.53
CA ALA A 60 22.77 0.23 16.70
C ALA A 60 22.88 -0.39 15.30
N GLU A 61 22.14 -1.48 15.04
CA GLU A 61 22.16 -2.23 13.80
C GLU A 61 21.00 -1.91 12.83
N THR A 62 20.02 -1.09 13.24
CA THR A 62 18.84 -0.84 12.39
C THR A 62 19.11 0.29 11.41
N LYS A 63 19.24 -0.03 10.13
CA LYS A 63 19.41 0.95 9.06
C LYS A 63 18.08 1.63 8.75
N PRO A 64 18.07 2.96 8.50
CA PRO A 64 16.86 3.64 8.07
C PRO A 64 16.35 3.11 6.72
N LEU A 65 15.03 3.05 6.59
CA LEU A 65 14.34 2.64 5.37
C LEU A 65 13.49 3.78 4.82
N LEU A 66 13.51 3.92 3.50
CA LEU A 66 12.55 4.74 2.76
C LEU A 66 11.33 3.88 2.43
N ILE A 67 10.16 4.36 2.78
CA ILE A 67 8.87 3.69 2.56
C ILE A 67 7.87 4.65 1.93
N GLY A 68 6.87 4.10 1.26
CA GLY A 68 5.78 4.88 0.69
C GLY A 68 5.53 4.57 -0.79
N ALA A 69 4.99 5.55 -1.52
CA ALA A 69 4.63 5.42 -2.91
C ALA A 69 5.05 6.64 -3.74
N VAL A 70 5.49 6.38 -4.95
CA VAL A 70 5.77 7.40 -5.97
C VAL A 70 4.69 7.23 -7.05
N PRO A 71 3.88 8.28 -7.33
CA PRO A 71 2.91 8.23 -8.40
C PRO A 71 3.56 8.03 -9.77
N PHE A 72 2.88 7.33 -10.67
CA PHE A 72 3.32 7.22 -12.07
C PHE A 72 3.31 8.59 -12.75
N ASP A 73 2.28 9.38 -12.50
CA ASP A 73 2.22 10.78 -12.91
C ASP A 73 3.03 11.63 -11.93
N THR A 74 4.19 12.09 -12.37
CA THR A 74 5.13 12.89 -11.58
C THR A 74 4.65 14.30 -11.26
N THR A 75 3.52 14.74 -11.80
CA THR A 75 2.86 16.00 -11.40
C THR A 75 2.21 15.88 -10.01
N HIS A 76 1.96 14.64 -9.56
CA HIS A 76 1.46 14.39 -8.21
C HIS A 76 2.63 14.18 -7.22
N PRO A 77 2.49 14.66 -5.97
CA PRO A 77 3.55 14.54 -4.98
C PRO A 77 3.76 13.09 -4.53
N ALA A 78 5.01 12.68 -4.43
CA ALA A 78 5.37 11.40 -3.83
C ALA A 78 5.02 11.38 -2.33
N GLN A 79 4.47 10.25 -1.86
CA GLN A 79 4.14 10.02 -0.46
C GLN A 79 5.22 9.11 0.13
N LEU A 80 6.32 9.72 0.60
CA LEU A 80 7.50 8.99 1.09
C LEU A 80 7.80 9.39 2.52
N SER A 81 8.31 8.42 3.29
CA SER A 81 8.77 8.61 4.65
C SER A 81 10.01 7.77 4.95
N VAL A 82 10.89 8.26 5.83
CA VAL A 82 12.04 7.52 6.33
C VAL A 82 11.74 7.04 7.76
N THR A 83 11.93 5.76 8.03
CA THR A 83 11.76 5.16 9.36
C THR A 83 13.00 4.37 9.77
N CYS A 84 13.29 4.39 11.07
CA CYS A 84 14.32 3.56 11.69
C CYS A 84 13.72 2.39 12.48
N GLU A 85 12.42 2.39 12.70
CA GLU A 85 11.74 1.38 13.50
C GLU A 85 10.84 0.51 12.63
N TYR A 86 11.21 -0.76 12.47
CA TYR A 86 10.42 -1.71 11.71
C TYR A 86 10.67 -3.15 12.17
N LEU A 87 9.70 -4.00 11.87
CA LEU A 87 9.81 -5.45 11.95
C LEU A 87 9.92 -6.00 10.54
N GLN A 88 10.88 -6.85 10.32
CA GLN A 88 11.04 -7.59 9.07
C GLN A 88 11.15 -9.08 9.35
N GLY A 89 10.57 -9.89 8.48
CA GLY A 89 10.62 -11.34 8.60
C GLY A 89 10.07 -12.05 7.37
N GLY A 90 9.89 -13.35 7.49
CA GLY A 90 9.28 -14.18 6.45
C GLY A 90 7.80 -13.84 6.20
N PRO A 91 7.13 -14.55 5.28
CA PRO A 91 5.73 -14.35 4.98
C PRO A 91 4.83 -14.65 6.19
N VAL A 92 3.77 -13.86 6.36
CA VAL A 92 2.85 -14.00 7.50
C VAL A 92 1.53 -14.70 7.14
N HIS A 93 1.31 -15.05 5.89
CA HIS A 93 0.02 -15.53 5.36
C HIS A 93 -0.60 -16.70 6.13
N GLY A 94 0.20 -17.69 6.53
CA GLY A 94 -0.26 -18.87 7.25
C GLY A 94 -0.35 -18.74 8.78
N HIS A 95 0.04 -17.57 9.32
CA HIS A 95 0.20 -17.37 10.76
C HIS A 95 -0.68 -16.22 11.31
N LEU A 96 -1.55 -15.68 10.47
CA LEU A 96 -2.48 -14.65 10.91
C LEU A 96 -3.64 -15.30 11.68
N PRO A 97 -4.07 -14.71 12.80
CA PRO A 97 -5.23 -15.20 13.53
C PRO A 97 -6.43 -15.20 12.58
N GLU A 98 -7.28 -16.21 12.76
CA GLU A 98 -8.56 -16.24 12.05
C GLU A 98 -9.36 -15.00 12.48
N VAL A 99 -9.64 -14.12 11.54
CA VAL A 99 -10.56 -13.02 11.81
C VAL A 99 -11.90 -13.70 12.07
N SER A 100 -12.37 -13.64 13.30
CA SER A 100 -13.72 -14.05 13.64
C SER A 100 -14.62 -13.48 12.57
N LYS A 101 -15.43 -14.35 11.92
CA LYS A 101 -16.32 -13.92 10.83
C LYS A 101 -16.92 -12.60 11.25
N PRO A 102 -16.76 -11.53 10.49
CA PRO A 102 -17.35 -10.28 10.89
C PRO A 102 -18.83 -10.54 11.10
N HIS A 103 -19.32 -10.38 12.32
CA HIS A 103 -20.74 -10.19 12.59
C HIS A 103 -21.17 -8.83 12.02
N ALA A 104 -20.50 -8.42 10.95
CA ALA A 104 -20.89 -7.26 10.23
C ALA A 104 -22.21 -7.56 9.55
N PRO A 105 -23.27 -6.81 9.83
CA PRO A 105 -24.42 -6.77 8.96
C PRO A 105 -23.88 -6.56 7.57
N LEU A 106 -24.40 -7.28 6.57
CA LEU A 106 -23.99 -7.21 5.17
C LEU A 106 -23.61 -5.77 4.85
N LEU A 107 -22.30 -5.52 4.71
CA LEU A 107 -21.77 -4.17 4.48
C LEU A 107 -22.47 -3.61 3.24
N ARG A 108 -23.45 -2.75 3.46
CA ARG A 108 -24.10 -2.05 2.36
C ARG A 108 -23.15 -0.97 1.92
N ALA A 109 -22.56 -1.18 0.76
CA ALA A 109 -21.72 -0.17 0.12
C ALA A 109 -22.48 0.44 -1.04
N GLN A 110 -22.54 1.75 -1.10
CA GLN A 110 -22.88 2.46 -2.33
C GLN A 110 -21.71 2.33 -3.28
N THR A 111 -21.97 1.74 -4.45
CA THR A 111 -20.92 1.49 -5.45
C THR A 111 -21.04 2.48 -6.59
N THR A 112 -19.97 3.19 -6.87
CA THR A 112 -19.88 4.12 -8.01
C THR A 112 -18.72 3.66 -8.92
N PRO A 113 -19.01 3.11 -10.11
CA PRO A 113 -17.99 2.75 -11.08
C PRO A 113 -17.47 3.98 -11.84
N TRP A 114 -16.18 4.01 -12.15
CA TRP A 114 -15.58 5.00 -13.04
C TRP A 114 -14.46 4.38 -13.89
N PRO A 115 -14.51 4.48 -15.23
CA PRO A 115 -15.63 5.00 -16.02
C PRO A 115 -16.92 4.21 -15.80
N THR A 116 -18.04 4.70 -16.33
CA THR A 116 -19.31 3.96 -16.28
C THR A 116 -19.18 2.61 -17.00
N PRO A 117 -20.03 1.61 -16.71
CA PRO A 117 -19.99 0.34 -17.44
C PRO A 117 -20.02 0.52 -18.96
N ARG A 118 -20.88 1.40 -19.46
CA ARG A 118 -21.03 1.69 -20.90
C ARG A 118 -19.75 2.31 -21.48
N ASP A 119 -19.12 3.25 -20.79
CA ASP A 119 -17.90 3.89 -21.28
C ASP A 119 -16.71 2.91 -21.23
N PHE A 120 -16.71 2.00 -20.25
CA PHE A 120 -15.71 0.95 -20.19
C PHE A 120 -15.87 -0.05 -21.34
N GLU A 121 -17.09 -0.49 -21.67
CA GLU A 121 -17.40 -1.34 -22.82
C GLU A 121 -16.96 -0.68 -24.14
N ALA A 122 -17.27 0.62 -24.33
CA ALA A 122 -16.80 1.38 -25.48
C ALA A 122 -15.26 1.43 -25.58
N SER A 123 -14.58 1.58 -24.45
CA SER A 123 -13.11 1.54 -24.40
C SER A 123 -12.56 0.17 -24.78
N VAL A 124 -13.24 -0.91 -24.38
CA VAL A 124 -12.88 -2.28 -24.79
C VAL A 124 -13.04 -2.46 -26.31
N GLU A 125 -14.14 -2.01 -26.89
CA GLU A 125 -14.38 -2.09 -28.34
C GLU A 125 -13.31 -1.32 -29.12
N GLN A 126 -12.97 -0.10 -28.68
CA GLN A 126 -11.89 0.68 -29.29
C GLN A 126 -10.54 -0.03 -29.20
N ALA A 127 -10.21 -0.59 -28.03
CA ALA A 127 -8.98 -1.35 -27.81
C ALA A 127 -8.90 -2.58 -28.72
N LEU A 128 -10.00 -3.33 -28.87
CA LEU A 128 -10.08 -4.47 -29.77
C LEU A 128 -9.87 -4.07 -31.24
N GLY A 129 -10.38 -2.92 -31.67
CA GLY A 129 -10.12 -2.35 -32.99
C GLY A 129 -8.62 -2.12 -33.23
N GLN A 130 -7.94 -1.52 -32.25
CA GLN A 130 -6.48 -1.27 -32.33
C GLN A 130 -5.64 -2.55 -32.31
N LEU A 131 -6.06 -3.56 -31.56
CA LEU A 131 -5.38 -4.86 -31.52
C LEU A 131 -5.51 -5.64 -32.82
N ARG A 132 -6.64 -5.49 -33.52
CA ARG A 132 -6.90 -6.20 -34.79
C ARG A 132 -6.22 -5.57 -36.01
N GLN A 133 -6.09 -4.24 -36.01
CA GLN A 133 -5.68 -3.47 -37.19
C GLN A 133 -4.45 -2.61 -36.96
N GLY A 134 -4.03 -2.43 -35.71
CA GLY A 134 -2.95 -1.54 -35.30
C GLY A 134 -1.67 -2.29 -34.90
N PRO A 135 -0.65 -1.54 -34.50
CA PRO A 135 0.62 -2.09 -34.03
C PRO A 135 0.56 -2.64 -32.59
N LEU A 136 -0.56 -2.46 -31.86
CA LEU A 136 -0.72 -2.94 -30.51
C LEU A 136 -0.84 -4.46 -30.46
N LEU A 137 0.01 -5.10 -29.65
CA LEU A 137 -0.03 -6.54 -29.38
C LEU A 137 -0.79 -6.87 -28.08
N LYS A 138 -0.82 -5.93 -27.15
CA LYS A 138 -1.46 -6.09 -25.85
C LYS A 138 -1.87 -4.73 -25.30
N VAL A 139 -3.01 -4.70 -24.63
CA VAL A 139 -3.46 -3.56 -23.82
C VAL A 139 -4.09 -4.09 -22.54
N VAL A 140 -3.91 -3.36 -21.46
CA VAL A 140 -4.57 -3.62 -20.16
C VAL A 140 -5.47 -2.44 -19.86
N LEU A 141 -6.77 -2.70 -19.84
CA LEU A 141 -7.76 -1.71 -19.42
C LEU A 141 -8.07 -1.86 -17.96
N ALA A 142 -8.21 -0.73 -17.28
CA ALA A 142 -8.56 -0.68 -15.87
C ALA A 142 -9.79 0.19 -15.64
N ARG A 143 -10.52 -0.10 -14.57
CA ARG A 143 -11.61 0.73 -14.05
C ARG A 143 -11.55 0.78 -12.55
N THR A 144 -12.11 1.83 -11.95
CA THR A 144 -12.22 1.96 -10.50
C THR A 144 -13.66 1.75 -10.05
N LEU A 145 -13.80 1.22 -8.84
CA LEU A 145 -15.05 1.18 -8.10
C LEU A 145 -14.86 1.96 -6.81
N ARG A 146 -15.61 3.05 -6.64
CA ARG A 146 -15.68 3.71 -5.33
C ARG A 146 -16.75 3.00 -4.52
N LEU A 147 -16.36 2.49 -3.36
CA LEU A 147 -17.26 1.89 -2.39
C LEU A 147 -17.38 2.86 -1.21
N GLN A 148 -18.57 3.33 -0.94
CA GLN A 148 -18.85 4.18 0.21
C GLN A 148 -19.68 3.39 1.21
N PHE A 149 -19.15 3.27 2.42
CA PHE A 149 -19.78 2.58 3.54
C PHE A 149 -20.39 3.60 4.49
N ASP A 150 -21.36 3.17 5.28
CA ASP A 150 -22.04 3.96 6.32
C ASP A 150 -21.27 4.00 7.66
N HIS A 151 -20.14 3.29 7.73
CA HIS A 151 -19.26 3.24 8.90
C HIS A 151 -17.80 3.02 8.49
N ASP A 152 -16.89 3.24 9.44
CA ASP A 152 -15.47 3.05 9.22
C ASP A 152 -15.13 1.57 9.02
N LEU A 153 -14.20 1.31 8.11
CA LEU A 153 -13.72 -0.04 7.84
C LEU A 153 -12.64 -0.44 8.84
N ASP A 154 -12.72 -1.67 9.33
CA ASP A 154 -11.61 -2.29 10.03
C ASP A 154 -10.51 -2.69 9.03
N VAL A 155 -9.53 -1.79 8.88
CA VAL A 155 -8.40 -1.98 7.95
C VAL A 155 -7.56 -3.20 8.35
N SER A 156 -7.39 -3.47 9.65
CA SER A 156 -6.65 -4.65 10.14
C SER A 156 -7.31 -5.95 9.68
N ALA A 157 -8.64 -6.05 9.83
CA ALA A 157 -9.41 -7.20 9.38
C ALA A 157 -9.37 -7.37 7.86
N LEU A 158 -9.43 -6.25 7.11
CA LEU A 158 -9.31 -6.25 5.66
C LEU A 158 -7.93 -6.77 5.22
N LEU A 159 -6.86 -6.23 5.78
CA LEU A 159 -5.48 -6.65 5.48
C LEU A 159 -5.26 -8.13 5.81
N ALA A 160 -5.70 -8.59 6.98
CA ALA A 160 -5.62 -9.99 7.36
C ALA A 160 -6.36 -10.91 6.37
N THR A 161 -7.51 -10.44 5.85
CA THR A 161 -8.29 -11.18 4.84
C THR A 161 -7.55 -11.23 3.49
N LEU A 162 -7.00 -10.11 3.03
CA LEU A 162 -6.24 -10.05 1.79
C LEU A 162 -5.01 -10.94 1.83
N LEU A 163 -4.23 -10.85 2.91
CA LEU A 163 -3.03 -11.66 3.12
C LEU A 163 -3.32 -13.17 3.10
N ARG A 164 -4.44 -13.60 3.69
CA ARG A 164 -4.83 -15.02 3.66
C ARG A 164 -5.34 -15.49 2.31
N LYS A 165 -6.17 -14.67 1.65
CA LYS A 165 -6.79 -15.04 0.38
C LYS A 165 -5.82 -14.98 -0.79
N HIS A 166 -4.82 -14.10 -0.71
CA HIS A 166 -3.89 -13.82 -1.80
C HIS A 166 -2.43 -13.93 -1.36
N PRO A 167 -1.98 -15.11 -0.90
CA PRO A 167 -0.63 -15.30 -0.35
C PRO A 167 0.49 -15.07 -1.38
N GLN A 168 0.16 -15.11 -2.66
CA GLN A 168 1.10 -14.86 -3.77
C GLN A 168 1.08 -13.42 -4.27
N ALA A 169 0.23 -12.56 -3.70
CA ALA A 169 0.15 -11.16 -4.07
C ALA A 169 1.05 -10.29 -3.17
N TYR A 170 1.35 -9.09 -3.67
CA TYR A 170 1.91 -8.03 -2.85
C TYR A 170 0.74 -7.29 -2.18
N THR A 171 0.81 -7.16 -0.86
CA THR A 171 -0.16 -6.39 -0.06
C THR A 171 0.57 -5.27 0.65
N TYR A 172 0.10 -4.05 0.52
CA TYR A 172 0.68 -2.90 1.22
C TYR A 172 -0.42 -1.95 1.72
N ALA A 173 -0.13 -1.22 2.79
CA ALA A 173 -1.02 -0.22 3.40
C ALA A 173 -0.20 0.83 4.14
#